data_ef37220a31a15f5544cf71c0a1233ad0
#
_entry.id   ef37220a31a15f5544cf71c0a1233ad0
#
_cell.length_a   1.000
_cell.length_b   1.000
_cell.length_c   1.000
_cell.angle_alpha   90.00
_cell.angle_beta   90.00
_cell.angle_gamma   90.00
#
_symmetry.space_group_name_H-M   'P 1'
#
loop_
_entity.id
_entity.type
_entity.pdbx_description
1 polymer ?
#
loop_
_entity_poly.entity_id
_entity_poly.type
_entity_poly.pdbx_seq_one_letter_code
_entity_poly.pdbx_strand_id
1 'polypeptide(L)'
;MEQASVNQSKVAAYHSVSVHGGVTEADPHALVLMLMNALKERMATARGCIERCDIAHKARLLHSCVTIIAELRGSLNLDAGGELPGNLSDLYDYMMRRLMLANAEDNVSYITEVEQLLGELRSAWIAIGPQVRQTSGPAANAA
;
A
#
# COMPACT_ATOMS: atom_id res chain seq x y z
N MET A 1 -8.87 17.49 16.14
CA MET A 1 -8.14 18.45 15.31
C MET A 1 -6.80 17.91 14.84
N GLU A 2 -5.99 17.34 15.74
CA GLU A 2 -4.67 16.83 15.37
C GLU A 2 -4.73 15.69 14.34
N GLN A 3 -5.70 14.80 14.47
CA GLN A 3 -5.83 13.68 13.54
C GLN A 3 -6.20 14.15 12.13
N ALA A 4 -7.08 15.13 12.01
CA ALA A 4 -7.46 15.68 10.72
C ALA A 4 -6.26 16.38 10.05
N SER A 5 -5.46 17.10 10.82
CA SER A 5 -4.27 17.77 10.32
C SER A 5 -3.23 16.76 9.83
N VAL A 6 -3.03 15.67 10.59
CA VAL A 6 -2.09 14.60 10.21
C VAL A 6 -2.54 13.92 8.93
N ASN A 7 -3.83 13.64 8.79
CA ASN A 7 -4.37 13.00 7.58
C ASN A 7 -4.21 13.90 6.36
N GLN A 8 -4.51 15.19 6.50
CA GLN A 8 -4.31 16.16 5.43
C GLN A 8 -2.85 16.26 5.03
N SER A 9 -1.95 16.23 5.99
CA SER A 9 -0.51 16.27 5.74
C SER A 9 -0.06 15.03 4.94
N LYS A 10 -0.58 13.85 5.28
CA LYS A 10 -0.25 12.61 4.56
C LYS A 10 -0.77 12.65 3.13
N VAL A 11 -2.01 13.08 2.94
CA VAL A 11 -2.60 13.20 1.60
C VAL A 11 -1.83 14.20 0.77
N ALA A 12 -1.46 15.35 1.36
CA ALA A 12 -0.67 16.36 0.68
C ALA A 12 0.70 15.83 0.30
N ALA A 13 1.33 15.03 1.16
CA ALA A 13 2.63 14.41 0.88
C ALA A 13 2.54 13.45 -0.31
N TYR A 14 1.52 12.61 -0.35
CA TYR A 14 1.33 11.70 -1.48
C TYR A 14 1.05 12.48 -2.77
N HIS A 15 0.22 13.51 -2.70
CA HIS A 15 -0.08 14.34 -3.84
C HIS A 15 1.17 15.06 -4.34
N SER A 16 1.97 15.61 -3.44
CA SER A 16 3.22 16.28 -3.78
C SER A 16 4.21 15.32 -4.43
N VAL A 17 4.38 14.12 -3.90
CA VAL A 17 5.24 13.09 -4.49
C VAL A 17 4.71 12.72 -5.87
N SER A 18 3.41 12.57 -6.02
CA SER A 18 2.77 12.27 -7.29
C SER A 18 3.13 13.33 -8.35
N VAL A 19 3.02 14.60 -8.02
CA VAL A 19 3.32 15.69 -8.93
C VAL A 19 4.82 15.72 -9.28
N HIS A 20 5.67 15.62 -8.28
CA HIS A 20 7.13 15.67 -8.48
C HIS A 20 7.67 14.45 -9.21
N GLY A 21 7.04 13.29 -9.03
CA GLY A 21 7.43 12.08 -9.71
C GLY A 21 6.89 11.95 -11.14
N GLY A 22 6.21 12.97 -11.65
CA GLY A 22 5.60 12.92 -12.96
C GLY A 22 4.29 12.13 -13.02
N VAL A 23 3.75 11.77 -11.86
CA VAL A 23 2.49 11.07 -11.73
C VAL A 23 1.38 12.08 -11.48
N THR A 24 0.29 11.99 -12.22
CA THR A 24 -0.87 12.87 -12.04
C THR A 24 -1.96 12.16 -11.27
N GLU A 25 -2.91 12.93 -10.75
CA GLU A 25 -4.10 12.36 -10.10
C GLU A 25 -4.93 11.51 -11.05
N ALA A 26 -4.78 11.74 -12.36
CA ALA A 26 -5.47 10.98 -13.38
C ALA A 26 -4.86 9.60 -13.61
N ASP A 27 -3.74 9.26 -12.95
CA ASP A 27 -3.09 7.96 -13.10
C ASP A 27 -3.16 7.17 -11.79
N PRO A 28 -4.32 6.54 -11.50
CA PRO A 28 -4.48 5.77 -10.26
C PRO A 28 -3.57 4.55 -10.20
N HIS A 29 -3.22 3.97 -11.34
CA HIS A 29 -2.31 2.84 -11.37
C HIS A 29 -0.94 3.20 -10.81
N ALA A 30 -0.39 4.33 -11.25
CA ALA A 30 0.90 4.81 -10.77
C ALA A 30 0.85 5.19 -9.30
N LEU A 31 -0.25 5.76 -8.83
CA LEU A 31 -0.41 6.13 -7.43
C LEU A 31 -0.40 4.89 -6.53
N VAL A 32 -1.12 3.84 -6.92
CA VAL A 32 -1.11 2.57 -6.16
C VAL A 32 0.31 2.01 -6.10
N LEU A 33 1.04 2.06 -7.21
CA LEU A 33 2.41 1.56 -7.24
C LEU A 33 3.33 2.37 -6.31
N MET A 34 3.14 3.68 -6.24
CA MET A 34 3.87 4.53 -5.30
C MET A 34 3.59 4.15 -3.85
N LEU A 35 2.33 3.85 -3.52
CA LEU A 35 1.96 3.40 -2.18
C LEU A 35 2.61 2.06 -1.85
N MET A 36 2.63 1.14 -2.81
CA MET A 36 3.29 -0.16 -2.63
C MET A 36 4.80 -0.01 -2.40
N ASN A 37 5.43 0.91 -3.14
CA ASN A 37 6.86 1.18 -2.98
C ASN A 37 7.15 1.78 -1.60
N ALA A 38 6.33 2.73 -1.14
CA ALA A 38 6.47 3.32 0.18
C ALA A 38 6.31 2.26 1.28
N LEU A 39 5.33 1.38 1.12
CA LEU A 39 5.10 0.30 2.06
C LEU A 39 6.31 -0.64 2.14
N LYS A 40 6.86 -1.00 0.99
CA LYS A 40 8.04 -1.86 0.90
C LYS A 40 9.22 -1.27 1.66
N GLU A 41 9.49 0.01 1.44
CA GLU A 41 10.60 0.71 2.10
C GLU A 41 10.41 0.78 3.61
N ARG A 42 9.21 1.09 4.06
CA ARG A 42 8.93 1.21 5.50
C ARG A 42 8.99 -0.13 6.20
N MET A 43 8.56 -1.20 5.56
CA MET A 43 8.70 -2.54 6.13
C MET A 43 10.16 -2.93 6.30
N ALA A 44 11.01 -2.64 5.31
CA ALA A 44 12.43 -2.92 5.41
C ALA A 44 13.09 -2.14 6.55
N THR A 45 12.72 -0.88 6.72
CA THR A 45 13.24 -0.05 7.81
C THR A 45 12.75 -0.56 9.17
N ALA A 46 11.48 -0.95 9.25
CA ALA A 46 10.90 -1.50 10.49
C ALA A 46 11.60 -2.80 10.90
N ARG A 47 11.93 -3.64 9.94
CA ARG A 47 12.70 -4.86 10.21
C ARG A 47 14.03 -4.52 10.88
N GLY A 48 14.76 -3.55 10.33
CA GLY A 48 16.02 -3.10 10.92
C GLY A 48 15.84 -2.55 12.33
N CYS A 49 14.74 -1.87 12.59
CA CYS A 49 14.45 -1.36 13.94
C CYS A 49 14.24 -2.49 14.93
N ILE A 50 13.53 -3.55 14.54
CA ILE A 50 13.36 -4.73 15.41
C ILE A 50 14.70 -5.35 15.73
N GLU A 51 15.54 -5.50 14.71
CA GLU A 51 16.87 -6.11 14.89
C GLU A 51 17.77 -5.29 15.82
N ARG A 52 17.62 -3.96 15.82
CA ARG A 52 18.39 -3.05 16.68
C ARG A 52 17.69 -2.73 17.99
N CYS A 53 16.54 -3.30 18.24
CA CYS A 53 15.74 -3.03 19.44
C CYS A 53 15.32 -1.56 19.55
N ASP A 54 15.11 -0.89 18.42
CA ASP A 54 14.64 0.49 18.38
C ASP A 54 13.10 0.50 18.37
N ILE A 55 12.53 0.37 19.56
CA ILE A 55 11.09 0.14 19.76
C ILE A 55 10.24 1.31 19.29
N ALA A 56 10.67 2.54 19.58
CA ALA A 56 9.90 3.73 19.25
C ALA A 56 9.77 3.91 17.72
N HIS A 57 10.88 3.76 16.99
CA HIS A 57 10.88 3.84 15.54
C HIS A 57 10.10 2.68 14.91
N LYS A 58 10.30 1.47 15.42
CA LYS A 58 9.57 0.29 14.95
C LYS A 58 8.06 0.52 14.99
N ALA A 59 7.55 0.99 16.11
CA ALA A 59 6.12 1.19 16.29
C ALA A 59 5.57 2.21 15.29
N ARG A 60 6.27 3.34 15.10
CA ARG A 60 5.84 4.36 14.16
C ARG A 60 5.85 3.86 12.73
N LEU A 61 6.89 3.13 12.35
CA LEU A 61 7.02 2.61 11.00
C LEU A 61 5.95 1.56 10.69
N LEU A 62 5.70 0.64 11.62
CA LEU A 62 4.67 -0.37 11.42
C LEU A 62 3.28 0.24 11.40
N HIS A 63 3.02 1.26 12.22
CA HIS A 63 1.76 2.00 12.16
C HIS A 63 1.60 2.67 10.79
N SER A 64 2.66 3.28 10.26
CA SER A 64 2.63 3.87 8.94
C SER A 64 2.35 2.82 7.86
N CYS A 65 2.95 1.64 7.98
CA CYS A 65 2.67 0.52 7.06
C CYS A 65 1.20 0.15 7.06
N VAL A 66 0.61 0.00 8.24
CA VAL A 66 -0.81 -0.34 8.37
C VAL A 66 -1.68 0.75 7.72
N THR A 67 -1.33 2.02 7.92
CA THR A 67 -2.05 3.14 7.30
C THR A 67 -2.01 3.05 5.77
N ILE A 68 -0.84 2.74 5.20
CA ILE A 68 -0.71 2.60 3.75
C ILE A 68 -1.56 1.44 3.23
N ILE A 69 -1.53 0.30 3.92
CA ILE A 69 -2.35 -0.85 3.52
C ILE A 69 -3.84 -0.50 3.57
N ALA A 70 -4.26 0.24 4.60
CA ALA A 70 -5.65 0.72 4.69
C ALA A 70 -6.02 1.62 3.51
N GLU A 71 -5.09 2.48 3.06
CA GLU A 71 -5.29 3.30 1.87
C GLU A 71 -5.42 2.43 0.61
N LEU A 72 -4.57 1.42 0.45
CA LEU A 72 -4.66 0.48 -0.66
C LEU A 72 -6.00 -0.24 -0.65
N ARG A 73 -6.44 -0.72 0.52
CA ARG A 73 -7.73 -1.39 0.65
C ARG A 73 -8.88 -0.45 0.31
N GLY A 74 -8.79 0.81 0.78
CA GLY A 74 -9.83 1.82 0.52
C GLY A 74 -9.96 2.20 -0.95
N SER A 75 -8.92 1.96 -1.75
CA SER A 75 -8.95 2.25 -3.18
C SER A 75 -9.61 1.15 -4.01
N LEU A 76 -9.93 0.01 -3.41
CA LEU A 76 -10.59 -1.08 -4.11
C LEU A 76 -12.03 -0.71 -4.47
N ASN A 77 -12.43 -1.08 -5.69
CA ASN A 77 -13.81 -0.90 -6.12
C ASN A 77 -14.59 -2.19 -5.85
N LEU A 78 -15.17 -2.27 -4.66
CA LEU A 78 -15.93 -3.45 -4.26
C LEU A 78 -17.23 -3.61 -5.04
N ASP A 79 -17.70 -2.53 -5.64
CA ASP A 79 -18.94 -2.53 -6.46
C ASP A 79 -18.70 -3.03 -7.88
N ALA A 80 -17.45 -3.22 -8.28
CA ALA A 80 -17.13 -3.64 -9.64
C ALA A 80 -17.60 -5.07 -9.96
N GLY A 81 -17.98 -5.83 -8.93
CA GLY A 81 -18.40 -7.21 -9.10
C GLY A 81 -17.23 -8.18 -9.14
N GLY A 82 -17.56 -9.47 -9.13
CA GLY A 82 -16.55 -10.52 -9.10
C GLY A 82 -15.95 -10.74 -7.73
N GLU A 83 -15.05 -11.70 -7.64
CA GLU A 83 -14.46 -12.12 -6.36
C GLU A 83 -13.15 -11.39 -6.05
N LEU A 84 -12.47 -10.85 -7.07
CA LEU A 84 -11.14 -10.29 -6.90
C LEU A 84 -11.07 -9.12 -5.91
N PRO A 85 -11.96 -8.11 -5.98
CA PRO A 85 -11.89 -7.01 -5.01
C PRO A 85 -12.06 -7.47 -3.57
N GLY A 86 -13.00 -8.38 -3.33
CA GLY A 86 -13.21 -8.95 -1.99
C GLY A 86 -12.00 -9.73 -1.50
N ASN A 87 -11.41 -10.54 -2.37
CA ASN A 87 -10.22 -11.32 -2.04
C ASN A 87 -9.03 -10.41 -1.72
N LEU A 88 -8.86 -9.32 -2.47
CA LEU A 88 -7.81 -8.35 -2.19
C LEU A 88 -8.05 -7.63 -0.87
N SER A 89 -9.30 -7.26 -0.59
CA SER A 89 -9.65 -6.64 0.68
C SER A 89 -9.29 -7.55 1.86
N ASP A 90 -9.60 -8.83 1.75
CA ASP A 90 -9.27 -9.81 2.77
C ASP A 90 -7.75 -9.97 2.94
N LEU A 91 -7.03 -9.96 1.83
CA LEU A 91 -5.57 -10.06 1.86
C LEU A 91 -4.94 -8.86 2.54
N TYR A 92 -5.40 -7.65 2.20
CA TYR A 92 -4.90 -6.43 2.87
C TYR A 92 -5.20 -6.45 4.36
N ASP A 93 -6.38 -6.93 4.73
CA ASP A 93 -6.76 -7.06 6.14
C ASP A 93 -5.82 -8.04 6.86
N TYR A 94 -5.52 -9.17 6.24
CA TYR A 94 -4.57 -10.14 6.75
C TYR A 94 -3.17 -9.52 6.94
N MET A 95 -2.70 -8.78 5.93
CA MET A 95 -1.40 -8.12 5.99
C MET A 95 -1.32 -7.14 7.16
N MET A 96 -2.37 -6.35 7.36
CA MET A 96 -2.41 -5.42 8.50
C MET A 96 -2.32 -6.15 9.83
N ARG A 97 -3.06 -7.24 9.98
CA ARG A 97 -3.03 -8.04 11.23
C ARG A 97 -1.65 -8.63 11.48
N ARG A 98 -0.96 -9.10 10.43
CA ARG A 98 0.39 -9.65 10.58
C ARG A 98 1.39 -8.60 11.00
N LEU A 99 1.30 -7.39 10.45
CA LEU A 99 2.18 -6.29 10.87
C LEU A 99 1.90 -5.85 12.30
N MET A 100 0.64 -5.90 12.75
CA MET A 100 0.31 -5.62 14.15
C MET A 100 0.92 -6.67 15.08
N LEU A 101 0.94 -7.94 14.68
CA LEU A 101 1.61 -9.00 15.42
C LEU A 101 3.12 -8.78 15.45
N ALA A 102 3.70 -8.34 14.34
CA ALA A 102 5.13 -8.03 14.30
C ALA A 102 5.49 -6.97 15.33
N ASN A 103 4.63 -5.97 15.48
CA ASN A 103 4.84 -4.93 16.47
C ASN A 103 4.70 -5.45 17.90
N ALA A 104 3.69 -6.27 18.13
CA ALA A 104 3.42 -6.79 19.49
C ALA A 104 4.49 -7.79 19.94
N GLU A 105 5.03 -8.60 19.04
CA GLU A 105 5.91 -9.72 19.38
C GLU A 105 7.37 -9.49 18.98
N ASP A 106 7.68 -8.36 18.34
CA ASP A 106 9.03 -8.07 17.84
C ASP A 106 9.57 -9.19 16.94
N ASN A 107 8.69 -9.76 16.12
CA ASN A 107 9.04 -10.92 15.29
C ASN A 107 9.12 -10.52 13.83
N VAL A 108 10.34 -10.54 13.30
CA VAL A 108 10.65 -10.16 11.92
C VAL A 108 9.96 -11.08 10.91
N SER A 109 9.67 -12.34 11.28
CA SER A 109 9.07 -13.29 10.34
C SER A 109 7.70 -12.83 9.84
N TYR A 110 6.93 -12.10 10.64
CA TYR A 110 5.66 -11.54 10.20
C TYR A 110 5.87 -10.48 9.12
N ILE A 111 6.90 -9.65 9.26
CA ILE A 111 7.23 -8.65 8.26
C ILE A 111 7.66 -9.33 6.96
N THR A 112 8.51 -10.34 7.05
CA THR A 112 8.99 -11.09 5.89
C THR A 112 7.84 -11.69 5.09
N GLU A 113 6.84 -12.23 5.78
CA GLU A 113 5.66 -12.77 5.13
C GLU A 113 4.92 -11.68 4.35
N VAL A 114 4.67 -10.55 4.98
CA VAL A 114 3.95 -9.44 4.33
C VAL A 114 4.75 -8.88 3.17
N GLU A 115 6.06 -8.77 3.30
CA GLU A 115 6.93 -8.34 2.19
C GLU A 115 6.81 -9.27 0.99
N GLN A 116 6.74 -10.56 1.22
CA GLN A 116 6.60 -11.53 0.16
C GLN A 116 5.23 -11.39 -0.54
N LEU A 117 4.17 -11.26 0.25
CA LEU A 117 2.82 -11.04 -0.29
C LEU A 117 2.76 -9.73 -1.09
N LEU A 118 3.34 -8.67 -0.57
CA LEU A 118 3.38 -7.40 -1.28
C LEU A 118 4.15 -7.52 -2.60
N GLY A 119 5.26 -8.26 -2.59
CA GLY A 119 6.05 -8.49 -3.80
C GLY A 119 5.24 -9.14 -4.91
N GLU A 120 4.44 -10.13 -4.57
CA GLU A 120 3.56 -10.79 -5.52
C GLU A 120 2.48 -9.84 -6.06
N LEU A 121 1.84 -9.08 -5.15
CA LEU A 121 0.83 -8.10 -5.55
C LEU A 121 1.43 -7.03 -6.46
N ARG A 122 2.60 -6.53 -6.11
CA ARG A 122 3.27 -5.48 -6.86
C ARG A 122 3.63 -5.95 -8.26
N SER A 123 4.15 -7.17 -8.37
CA SER A 123 4.48 -7.76 -9.67
C SER A 123 3.24 -7.89 -10.55
N ALA A 124 2.15 -8.37 -9.98
CA ALA A 124 0.88 -8.48 -10.71
C ALA A 124 0.36 -7.11 -11.12
N TRP A 125 0.46 -6.12 -10.25
CA TRP A 125 0.00 -4.76 -10.53
C TRP A 125 0.78 -4.13 -11.67
N ILE A 126 2.10 -4.30 -11.68
CA ILE A 126 2.95 -3.81 -12.77
C ILE A 126 2.56 -4.48 -14.08
N ALA A 127 2.33 -5.79 -14.07
CA ALA A 127 2.02 -6.55 -15.28
C ALA A 127 0.72 -6.11 -15.94
N ILE A 128 -0.31 -5.80 -15.15
CA ILE A 128 -1.62 -5.41 -15.69
C ILE A 128 -1.74 -3.91 -15.99
N GLY A 129 -0.78 -3.10 -15.55
CA GLY A 129 -0.85 -1.65 -15.68
C GLY A 129 -1.15 -1.15 -17.09
N PRO A 130 -0.38 -1.58 -18.11
CA PRO A 130 -0.65 -1.16 -19.48
C PRO A 130 -2.02 -1.63 -19.99
N GLN A 131 -2.45 -2.83 -19.58
CA GLN A 131 -3.75 -3.38 -19.98
C GLN A 131 -4.89 -2.59 -19.36
N VAL A 132 -4.76 -2.22 -18.08
CA VAL A 132 -5.77 -1.40 -17.40
C VAL A 132 -5.93 -0.06 -18.09
N ARG A 133 -4.83 0.57 -18.51
CA ARG A 133 -4.87 1.84 -19.24
C ARG A 133 -5.56 1.69 -20.58
N GLN A 134 -5.30 0.61 -21.31
CA GLN A 134 -5.92 0.34 -22.61
C GLN A 134 -7.42 0.10 -22.45
N THR A 135 -7.81 -0.68 -21.44
CA THR A 135 -9.22 -0.99 -21.23
C THR A 135 -10.02 0.20 -20.70
N SER A 136 -9.37 1.16 -20.08
CA SER A 136 -10.04 2.37 -19.61
C SER A 136 -10.07 3.46 -20.68
N GLY A 137 -9.47 3.25 -21.83
CA GLY A 137 -9.45 4.21 -22.93
C GLY A 137 -10.71 4.13 -23.79
N PRO A 138 -10.97 5.17 -24.61
CA PRO A 138 -12.14 5.19 -25.49
C PRO A 138 -12.19 4.04 -26.48
N ALA A 139 -11.04 3.58 -26.95
CA ALA A 139 -10.96 2.48 -27.91
C ALA A 139 -11.50 1.18 -27.32
N ALA A 140 -11.26 0.92 -26.04
CA ALA A 140 -11.75 -0.27 -25.38
C ALA A 140 -13.28 -0.24 -25.29
N ASN A 141 -13.85 0.91 -25.14
CA ASN A 141 -15.30 1.08 -25.03
C ASN A 141 -15.99 0.96 -26.39
N ALA A 142 -15.29 1.23 -27.46
CA ALA A 142 -15.81 1.12 -28.81
C ALA A 142 -15.87 -0.33 -29.29
N ALA A 143 -15.12 -1.18 -28.69
CA ALA A 143 -15.15 -2.60 -29.03
C ALA A 143 -16.34 -3.30 -28.39
#